data_cad3e5abcce30bf8311f6ebe85718a23
#
_entry.id   cad3e5abcce30bf8311f6ebe85718a23
#
_cell.length_a   1.000
_cell.length_b   1.000
_cell.length_c   1.000
_cell.angle_alpha   90.00
_cell.angle_beta   90.00
_cell.angle_gamma   90.00
#
_symmetry.space_group_name_H-M   'P 1'
#
loop_
_entity.id
_entity.type
_entity.pdbx_description
1 polymer ?
#
loop_
_entity_poly.entity_id
_entity_poly.type
_entity_poly.pdbx_seq_one_letter_code
_entity_poly.pdbx_strand_id
1 'polypeptide(L)'
;MKRVLSLLLSILLILCGCSPAKRVARSYLRMDRLMDQRHGWIRFDDMVLSYPDPDAVIKTLDRALRDLDGSPDPSACISIYEDQVQAYSQLVGAASLAYVRYCQNVTDAQKAAEYGRLNSSLYAIQIRLARLEKALMDRWGYHRERGPAYAEALDRISRQDDAALLALREREDELCRRYERLDAEFQVEYKGRTWTMAELMQDEDMTLQSFLEVLERYGIEKNRAAGDIYLELLSLRREMAKEGGYATCAESQYAAFGREYTPEQALAAAKIVKQVFVPLYVRLRERCENDLRYLSGASFSEDQFIAAMEQAAERAVPGAGEAWRYMIKLGLYDSQPSEHKLQGSFTTYLSIYRCPFLFTQWADDASSVFTVIHEFGHFLSYYTNPEGTYYAPEDLDLAETDAQGFELLMLPQYEALLGRYATAARLCWLMNALYAILSGFMEDEFQQRAYGLEHPTVESLNRLYGELSKEYGFDRLFGYEGREWTEIGHTFQFPFYYVSYGVSMLGAMALVRDGNKGYRRSLKRKAGASFSEVVGRDVLAEESIRALAAWIEGLADDLLQG
;
A
#
# COMPACT_ATOMS: atom_id res chain seq x y z
N MET A 1 -11.82 -2.56 26.98
CA MET A 1 -10.59 -3.19 26.50
C MET A 1 -10.80 -3.92 25.19
N LYS A 2 -11.78 -4.85 25.02
CA LYS A 2 -12.09 -5.49 23.74
C LYS A 2 -12.37 -4.47 22.62
N ARG A 3 -13.20 -3.44 22.85
CA ARG A 3 -13.51 -2.39 21.85
C ARG A 3 -12.31 -1.49 21.51
N VAL A 4 -11.41 -1.23 22.46
CA VAL A 4 -10.15 -0.48 22.23
C VAL A 4 -9.16 -1.34 21.43
N LEU A 5 -9.08 -2.64 21.75
CA LEU A 5 -8.29 -3.60 20.97
C LEU A 5 -8.86 -3.78 19.55
N SER A 6 -10.20 -3.78 19.41
CA SER A 6 -10.90 -3.79 18.12
C SER A 6 -10.63 -2.54 17.31
N LEU A 7 -10.61 -1.36 17.94
CA LEU A 7 -10.27 -0.11 17.26
C LEU A 7 -8.79 -0.10 16.82
N LEU A 8 -7.87 -0.58 17.66
CA LEU A 8 -6.46 -0.72 17.32
C LEU A 8 -6.22 -1.78 16.24
N LEU A 9 -6.96 -2.89 16.27
CA LEU A 9 -6.95 -3.92 15.21
C LEU A 9 -7.62 -3.45 13.92
N SER A 10 -8.70 -2.67 14.00
CA SER A 10 -9.32 -2.03 12.83
C SER A 10 -8.39 -1.01 12.18
N ILE A 11 -7.56 -0.36 12.98
CA ILE A 11 -6.50 0.56 12.53
C ILE A 11 -5.35 -0.21 11.89
N LEU A 12 -4.98 -1.39 12.42
CA LEU A 12 -4.07 -2.32 11.74
C LEU A 12 -4.64 -2.77 10.39
N LEU A 13 -5.95 -3.01 10.33
CA LEU A 13 -6.65 -3.36 9.08
C LEU A 13 -6.73 -2.17 8.11
N ILE A 14 -6.74 -0.92 8.58
CA ILE A 14 -6.64 0.27 7.73
C ILE A 14 -5.24 0.35 7.11
N LEU A 15 -4.18 0.14 7.89
CA LEU A 15 -2.80 0.04 7.38
C LEU A 15 -2.59 -1.23 6.53
N CYS A 16 -3.30 -2.33 6.83
CA CYS A 16 -3.31 -3.56 6.02
C CYS A 16 -4.26 -3.49 4.82
N GLY A 17 -5.26 -2.60 4.85
CA GLY A 17 -6.29 -2.45 3.82
C GLY A 17 -5.85 -1.66 2.59
N CYS A 18 -4.73 -0.91 2.66
CA CYS A 18 -4.00 -0.54 1.46
C CYS A 18 -3.44 -1.82 0.85
N SER A 19 -4.34 -2.71 0.43
CA SER A 19 -3.96 -3.82 -0.44
C SER A 19 -3.11 -3.17 -1.53
N PRO A 20 -1.88 -3.62 -1.76
CA PRO A 20 -1.17 -3.19 -2.93
C PRO A 20 -2.11 -3.57 -4.04
N ALA A 21 -2.81 -2.53 -4.51
CA ALA A 21 -3.58 -2.65 -5.70
C ALA A 21 -2.57 -3.07 -6.73
N LYS A 22 -2.27 -4.33 -6.66
CA LYS A 22 -1.59 -5.09 -7.65
C LYS A 22 -0.17 -4.69 -7.96
N ARG A 23 0.53 -5.65 -8.15
CA ARG A 23 1.43 -5.78 -9.28
C ARG A 23 0.65 -5.61 -10.61
N VAL A 24 -0.11 -4.51 -10.74
CA VAL A 24 -0.41 -3.98 -12.06
C VAL A 24 0.96 -3.65 -12.61
N ALA A 25 1.32 -4.37 -13.62
CA ALA A 25 2.58 -4.29 -14.31
C ALA A 25 3.09 -2.84 -14.28
N ARG A 26 4.16 -2.59 -13.52
CA ARG A 26 4.80 -1.29 -13.44
C ARG A 26 5.31 -0.98 -14.83
N SER A 27 4.52 -0.27 -15.60
CA SER A 27 4.92 0.11 -16.95
C SER A 27 5.92 1.24 -16.84
N TYR A 28 7.19 0.94 -17.06
CA TYR A 28 8.20 1.95 -17.37
C TYR A 28 7.98 2.58 -18.76
N LEU A 29 6.88 2.18 -19.43
CA LEU A 29 6.56 2.58 -20.78
C LEU A 29 5.85 3.95 -20.77
N ARG A 30 6.43 4.91 -21.46
CA ARG A 30 5.94 6.28 -21.56
C ARG A 30 4.79 6.38 -22.59
N MET A 31 3.68 7.03 -22.23
CA MET A 31 2.50 7.22 -23.05
C MET A 31 2.23 8.70 -23.34
N ASP A 32 3.10 9.31 -24.14
CA ASP A 32 3.13 10.76 -24.35
C ASP A 32 1.99 11.35 -25.19
N ARG A 33 1.06 10.57 -25.76
CA ARG A 33 0.19 11.05 -26.85
C ARG A 33 -1.33 11.10 -26.58
N LEU A 34 -1.83 10.82 -25.37
CA LEU A 34 -3.29 10.65 -25.19
C LEU A 34 -4.02 11.74 -24.37
N MET A 35 -3.39 12.86 -23.99
CA MET A 35 -3.94 13.74 -22.94
C MET A 35 -4.17 15.19 -23.35
N ASP A 36 -5.28 15.46 -24.05
CA ASP A 36 -5.77 16.83 -24.29
C ASP A 36 -6.83 17.33 -23.27
N GLN A 37 -7.36 16.48 -22.40
CA GLN A 37 -8.30 16.82 -21.33
C GLN A 37 -7.88 16.16 -20.01
N ARG A 38 -7.83 16.95 -18.91
CA ARG A 38 -7.33 16.48 -17.62
C ARG A 38 -8.19 15.38 -16.99
N HIS A 39 -9.52 15.41 -17.10
CA HIS A 39 -10.44 14.46 -16.46
C HIS A 39 -11.53 13.99 -17.37
N GLY A 40 -11.92 12.72 -17.23
CA GLY A 40 -13.12 12.17 -17.84
C GLY A 40 -14.38 12.63 -17.09
N TRP A 41 -15.48 12.80 -17.81
CA TRP A 41 -16.79 13.21 -17.28
C TRP A 41 -17.85 12.15 -17.57
N ILE A 42 -17.54 10.89 -17.24
CA ILE A 42 -18.47 9.79 -17.36
C ILE A 42 -18.80 9.25 -15.97
N ARG A 43 -20.06 8.89 -15.76
CA ARG A 43 -20.48 8.22 -14.52
C ARG A 43 -19.89 6.81 -14.48
N PHE A 44 -19.54 6.34 -13.28
CA PHE A 44 -18.98 4.99 -13.12
C PHE A 44 -19.90 3.90 -13.68
N ASP A 45 -21.22 4.02 -13.48
CA ASP A 45 -22.21 3.06 -13.98
C ASP A 45 -22.29 2.99 -15.50
N ASP A 46 -21.91 4.09 -16.19
CA ASP A 46 -21.93 4.19 -17.67
C ASP A 46 -20.60 3.71 -18.29
N MET A 47 -19.61 3.35 -17.48
CA MET A 47 -18.32 2.89 -17.99
C MET A 47 -18.45 1.49 -18.60
N VAL A 48 -17.94 1.31 -19.81
CA VAL A 48 -17.96 0.04 -20.53
C VAL A 48 -16.56 -0.56 -20.55
N LEU A 49 -16.44 -1.86 -20.27
CA LEU A 49 -15.19 -2.58 -20.41
C LEU A 49 -14.95 -2.91 -21.89
N SER A 50 -14.00 -2.19 -22.50
CA SER A 50 -13.62 -2.39 -23.90
C SER A 50 -12.09 -2.29 -24.01
N TYR A 51 -11.47 -3.29 -24.64
CA TYR A 51 -10.02 -3.38 -24.75
C TYR A 51 -9.62 -4.23 -25.96
N PRO A 52 -8.37 -4.05 -26.48
CA PRO A 52 -7.85 -4.89 -27.55
C PRO A 52 -7.67 -6.34 -27.07
N ASP A 53 -7.77 -7.31 -27.98
CA ASP A 53 -7.55 -8.71 -27.64
C ASP A 53 -6.10 -8.93 -27.16
N PRO A 54 -5.87 -9.34 -25.88
CA PRO A 54 -4.52 -9.54 -25.35
C PRO A 54 -3.72 -10.58 -26.13
N ASP A 55 -4.37 -11.63 -26.65
CA ASP A 55 -3.70 -12.68 -27.40
C ASP A 55 -3.19 -12.18 -28.75
N ALA A 56 -3.91 -11.23 -29.36
CA ALA A 56 -3.46 -10.58 -30.60
C ALA A 56 -2.24 -9.69 -30.35
N VAL A 57 -2.21 -8.96 -29.22
CA VAL A 57 -1.06 -8.15 -28.79
C VAL A 57 0.17 -9.05 -28.56
N ILE A 58 0.02 -10.14 -27.81
CA ILE A 58 1.09 -11.11 -27.56
C ILE A 58 1.63 -11.68 -28.87
N LYS A 59 0.77 -12.15 -29.76
CA LYS A 59 1.18 -12.69 -31.06
C LYS A 59 1.93 -11.67 -31.93
N THR A 60 1.53 -10.40 -31.89
CA THR A 60 2.20 -9.32 -32.62
C THR A 60 3.59 -9.07 -32.07
N LEU A 61 3.74 -9.00 -30.74
CA LEU A 61 5.03 -8.84 -30.08
C LEU A 61 5.96 -10.03 -30.30
N ASP A 62 5.45 -11.28 -30.22
CA ASP A 62 6.23 -12.48 -30.49
C ASP A 62 6.73 -12.53 -31.94
N ARG A 63 5.94 -12.01 -32.90
CA ARG A 63 6.37 -11.87 -34.30
C ARG A 63 7.45 -10.83 -34.43
N ALA A 64 7.25 -9.63 -33.86
CA ALA A 64 8.24 -8.55 -33.91
C ALA A 64 9.59 -8.98 -33.32
N LEU A 65 9.59 -9.71 -32.20
CA LEU A 65 10.80 -10.23 -31.57
C LEU A 65 11.53 -11.24 -32.48
N ARG A 66 10.80 -12.15 -33.14
CA ARG A 66 11.43 -13.09 -34.12
C ARG A 66 11.98 -12.37 -35.35
N ASP A 67 11.26 -11.37 -35.86
CA ASP A 67 11.67 -10.65 -37.06
C ASP A 67 12.94 -9.81 -36.86
N LEU A 68 13.29 -9.51 -35.59
CA LEU A 68 14.57 -8.86 -35.24
C LEU A 68 15.79 -9.69 -35.60
N ASP A 69 15.71 -11.02 -35.72
CA ASP A 69 16.84 -11.87 -36.11
C ASP A 69 17.26 -11.69 -37.58
N GLY A 70 16.40 -11.08 -38.39
CA GLY A 70 16.69 -10.69 -39.77
C GLY A 70 17.35 -9.31 -39.91
N SER A 71 17.06 -8.64 -41.00
CA SER A 71 17.46 -7.25 -41.24
C SER A 71 16.23 -6.35 -41.33
N PRO A 72 15.50 -6.16 -40.23
CA PRO A 72 14.25 -5.44 -40.23
C PRO A 72 14.47 -3.93 -40.41
N ASP A 73 13.48 -3.24 -40.94
CA ASP A 73 13.44 -1.78 -40.96
C ASP A 73 13.25 -1.24 -39.53
N PRO A 74 14.19 -0.40 -39.01
CA PRO A 74 14.08 0.19 -37.71
C PRO A 74 12.77 0.94 -37.46
N SER A 75 12.32 1.71 -38.47
CA SER A 75 11.10 2.53 -38.35
C SER A 75 9.85 1.66 -38.21
N ALA A 76 9.80 0.55 -38.93
CA ALA A 76 8.68 -0.40 -38.82
C ALA A 76 8.66 -1.09 -37.44
N CYS A 77 9.81 -1.48 -36.91
CA CYS A 77 9.91 -2.08 -35.58
C CYS A 77 9.50 -1.10 -34.47
N ILE A 78 9.94 0.16 -34.55
CA ILE A 78 9.57 1.21 -33.60
C ILE A 78 8.07 1.47 -33.66
N SER A 79 7.48 1.57 -34.87
CA SER A 79 6.03 1.76 -35.02
C SER A 79 5.24 0.62 -34.39
N ILE A 80 5.64 -0.64 -34.61
CA ILE A 80 5.00 -1.80 -33.96
C ILE A 80 5.09 -1.68 -32.43
N TYR A 81 6.27 -1.34 -31.90
CA TYR A 81 6.46 -1.16 -30.46
C TYR A 81 5.51 -0.10 -29.90
N GLU A 82 5.46 1.10 -30.53
CA GLU A 82 4.60 2.20 -30.10
C GLU A 82 3.11 1.82 -30.13
N ASP A 83 2.66 1.12 -31.18
CA ASP A 83 1.28 0.64 -31.30
C ASP A 83 0.93 -0.38 -30.19
N GLN A 84 1.87 -1.29 -29.88
CA GLN A 84 1.63 -2.27 -28.82
C GLN A 84 1.71 -1.64 -27.41
N VAL A 85 2.51 -0.61 -27.20
CA VAL A 85 2.50 0.22 -25.98
C VAL A 85 1.13 0.88 -25.79
N GLN A 86 0.54 1.40 -26.86
CA GLN A 86 -0.80 1.98 -26.79
C GLN A 86 -1.87 0.93 -26.45
N ALA A 87 -1.80 -0.25 -27.08
CA ALA A 87 -2.70 -1.37 -26.79
C ALA A 87 -2.55 -1.85 -25.32
N TYR A 88 -1.30 -1.97 -24.85
CA TYR A 88 -1.00 -2.31 -23.45
C TYR A 88 -1.63 -1.32 -22.47
N SER A 89 -1.57 -0.05 -22.75
CA SER A 89 -2.17 0.99 -21.93
C SER A 89 -3.68 0.88 -21.80
N GLN A 90 -4.35 0.54 -22.92
CA GLN A 90 -5.79 0.28 -22.89
C GLN A 90 -6.11 -0.95 -22.03
N LEU A 91 -5.29 -1.99 -22.12
CA LEU A 91 -5.42 -3.19 -21.31
C LEU A 91 -5.21 -2.91 -19.81
N VAL A 92 -4.22 -2.08 -19.45
CA VAL A 92 -4.01 -1.64 -18.06
C VAL A 92 -5.25 -0.95 -17.50
N GLY A 93 -5.80 0.00 -18.25
CA GLY A 93 -7.00 0.69 -17.80
C GLY A 93 -8.24 -0.21 -17.73
N ALA A 94 -8.37 -1.17 -18.67
CA ALA A 94 -9.41 -2.18 -18.60
C ALA A 94 -9.26 -3.10 -17.38
N ALA A 95 -8.04 -3.52 -17.06
CA ALA A 95 -7.77 -4.33 -15.89
C ALA A 95 -8.08 -3.58 -14.57
N SER A 96 -7.82 -2.27 -14.51
CA SER A 96 -8.19 -1.45 -13.35
C SER A 96 -9.71 -1.40 -13.16
N LEU A 97 -10.49 -1.19 -14.23
CA LEU A 97 -11.95 -1.22 -14.13
C LEU A 97 -12.49 -2.62 -13.81
N ALA A 98 -11.94 -3.67 -14.45
CA ALA A 98 -12.31 -5.06 -14.16
C ALA A 98 -12.06 -5.43 -12.70
N TYR A 99 -10.98 -4.93 -12.13
CA TYR A 99 -10.68 -5.13 -10.73
C TYR A 99 -11.65 -4.44 -9.79
N VAL A 100 -11.95 -3.18 -10.00
CA VAL A 100 -12.97 -2.49 -9.20
C VAL A 100 -14.27 -3.31 -9.20
N ARG A 101 -14.72 -3.76 -10.38
CA ARG A 101 -15.92 -4.58 -10.52
C ARG A 101 -15.82 -5.94 -9.83
N TYR A 102 -14.64 -6.57 -9.88
CA TYR A 102 -14.37 -7.80 -9.12
C TYR A 102 -14.43 -7.53 -7.62
N CYS A 103 -13.81 -6.46 -7.12
CA CYS A 103 -13.82 -6.09 -5.72
C CYS A 103 -15.22 -5.79 -5.19
N GLN A 104 -16.12 -5.25 -6.03
CA GLN A 104 -17.53 -5.02 -5.68
C GLN A 104 -18.29 -6.33 -5.44
N ASN A 105 -17.86 -7.44 -6.04
CA ASN A 105 -18.42 -8.76 -5.78
C ASN A 105 -17.39 -9.86 -6.11
N VAL A 106 -16.63 -10.30 -5.11
CA VAL A 106 -15.57 -11.31 -5.26
C VAL A 106 -16.10 -12.72 -5.47
N THR A 107 -17.39 -12.96 -5.24
CA THR A 107 -18.05 -14.27 -5.46
C THR A 107 -18.54 -14.42 -6.92
N ASP A 108 -18.49 -13.37 -7.72
CA ASP A 108 -18.84 -13.40 -9.14
C ASP A 108 -17.71 -14.03 -9.95
N ALA A 109 -17.89 -15.30 -10.31
CA ALA A 109 -16.90 -16.08 -11.05
C ALA A 109 -16.55 -15.47 -12.43
N GLN A 110 -17.50 -14.78 -13.09
CA GLN A 110 -17.27 -14.15 -14.39
C GLN A 110 -16.35 -12.94 -14.23
N LYS A 111 -16.60 -12.07 -13.25
CA LYS A 111 -15.74 -10.91 -12.95
C LYS A 111 -14.34 -11.35 -12.52
N ALA A 112 -14.25 -12.38 -11.67
CA ALA A 112 -12.99 -12.97 -11.26
C ALA A 112 -12.17 -13.50 -12.44
N ALA A 113 -12.81 -14.25 -13.35
CA ALA A 113 -12.16 -14.80 -14.56
C ALA A 113 -11.70 -13.69 -15.52
N GLU A 114 -12.52 -12.67 -15.73
CA GLU A 114 -12.19 -11.53 -16.61
C GLU A 114 -11.01 -10.74 -16.07
N TYR A 115 -11.03 -10.39 -14.79
CA TYR A 115 -9.91 -9.72 -14.13
C TYR A 115 -8.63 -10.58 -14.16
N GLY A 116 -8.73 -11.88 -13.81
CA GLY A 116 -7.60 -12.80 -13.81
C GLY A 116 -6.97 -12.94 -15.22
N ARG A 117 -7.79 -13.05 -16.27
CA ARG A 117 -7.30 -13.08 -17.65
C ARG A 117 -6.55 -11.81 -18.04
N LEU A 118 -7.12 -10.65 -17.75
CA LEU A 118 -6.47 -9.37 -18.05
C LEU A 118 -5.15 -9.22 -17.31
N ASN A 119 -5.13 -9.50 -16.01
CA ASN A 119 -3.93 -9.37 -15.19
C ASN A 119 -2.78 -10.29 -15.64
N SER A 120 -3.08 -11.56 -15.94
CA SER A 120 -2.10 -12.51 -16.49
C SER A 120 -1.56 -12.07 -17.85
N SER A 121 -2.43 -11.55 -18.71
CA SER A 121 -2.03 -11.06 -20.04
C SER A 121 -1.14 -9.82 -19.96
N LEU A 122 -1.42 -8.89 -19.04
CA LEU A 122 -0.61 -7.69 -18.83
C LEU A 122 0.84 -8.06 -18.48
N TYR A 123 1.03 -9.03 -17.60
CA TYR A 123 2.36 -9.49 -17.24
C TYR A 123 3.12 -10.05 -18.44
N ALA A 124 2.46 -10.93 -19.22
CA ALA A 124 3.03 -11.53 -20.41
C ALA A 124 3.39 -10.51 -21.51
N ILE A 125 2.55 -9.47 -21.67
CA ILE A 125 2.78 -8.39 -22.63
C ILE A 125 3.93 -7.49 -22.18
N GLN A 126 3.99 -7.14 -20.90
CA GLN A 126 5.03 -6.28 -20.34
C GLN A 126 6.43 -6.83 -20.58
N ILE A 127 6.64 -8.12 -20.35
CA ILE A 127 7.94 -8.78 -20.57
C ILE A 127 8.34 -8.68 -22.05
N ARG A 128 7.40 -8.91 -22.95
CA ARG A 128 7.63 -8.85 -24.41
C ARG A 128 7.94 -7.44 -24.88
N LEU A 129 7.20 -6.45 -24.37
CA LEU A 129 7.48 -5.05 -24.64
C LEU A 129 8.87 -4.65 -24.14
N ALA A 130 9.24 -5.05 -22.92
CA ALA A 130 10.56 -4.78 -22.39
C ALA A 130 11.68 -5.42 -23.23
N ARG A 131 11.51 -6.64 -23.71
CA ARG A 131 12.44 -7.31 -24.64
C ARG A 131 12.58 -6.58 -25.97
N LEU A 132 11.42 -6.20 -26.54
CA LEU A 132 11.43 -5.48 -27.81
C LEU A 132 12.09 -4.11 -27.65
N GLU A 133 11.76 -3.34 -26.61
CA GLU A 133 12.38 -2.04 -26.35
C GLU A 133 13.87 -2.16 -26.10
N LYS A 134 14.29 -3.16 -25.29
CA LYS A 134 15.73 -3.41 -25.08
C LYS A 134 16.46 -3.70 -26.38
N ALA A 135 15.90 -4.51 -27.25
CA ALA A 135 16.49 -4.81 -28.55
C ALA A 135 16.54 -3.56 -29.45
N LEU A 136 15.50 -2.70 -29.44
CA LEU A 136 15.50 -1.42 -30.15
C LEU A 136 16.56 -0.46 -29.60
N MET A 137 16.71 -0.42 -28.27
CA MET A 137 17.74 0.39 -27.61
C MET A 137 19.15 -0.08 -27.96
N ASP A 138 19.43 -1.37 -27.87
CA ASP A 138 20.75 -1.94 -28.09
C ASP A 138 21.17 -1.80 -29.56
N ARG A 139 20.25 -2.07 -30.51
CA ARG A 139 20.55 -2.05 -31.95
C ARG A 139 20.59 -0.65 -32.55
N TRP A 140 19.66 0.22 -32.15
CA TRP A 140 19.40 1.51 -32.84
C TRP A 140 19.42 2.72 -31.91
N GLY A 141 19.67 2.53 -30.62
CA GLY A 141 19.75 3.61 -29.64
C GLY A 141 18.39 4.21 -29.24
N TYR A 142 17.28 3.53 -29.57
CA TYR A 142 15.93 3.98 -29.21
C TYR A 142 15.81 4.11 -27.68
N HIS A 143 15.35 5.25 -27.20
CA HIS A 143 15.23 5.59 -25.76
C HIS A 143 16.56 5.53 -24.94
N ARG A 144 17.73 5.55 -25.60
CA ARG A 144 19.04 5.53 -24.90
C ARG A 144 19.26 6.77 -24.03
N GLU A 145 18.62 7.89 -24.37
CA GLU A 145 18.67 9.14 -23.62
C GLU A 145 18.05 9.04 -22.22
N ARG A 146 17.26 7.99 -21.93
CA ARG A 146 16.68 7.73 -20.61
C ARG A 146 17.70 7.29 -19.56
N GLY A 147 18.90 6.98 -19.99
CA GLY A 147 20.06 6.74 -19.13
C GLY A 147 20.20 5.30 -18.62
N PRO A 148 21.29 5.04 -17.85
CA PRO A 148 21.68 3.68 -17.47
C PRO A 148 20.70 3.00 -16.51
N ALA A 149 20.12 3.74 -15.56
CA ALA A 149 19.15 3.18 -14.61
C ALA A 149 17.89 2.65 -15.32
N TYR A 150 17.43 3.35 -16.36
CA TYR A 150 16.33 2.88 -17.20
C TYR A 150 16.69 1.60 -17.96
N ALA A 151 17.89 1.57 -18.57
CA ALA A 151 18.37 0.39 -19.30
C ALA A 151 18.50 -0.85 -18.40
N GLU A 152 18.95 -0.66 -17.16
CA GLU A 152 19.03 -1.72 -16.16
C GLU A 152 17.65 -2.22 -15.72
N ALA A 153 16.71 -1.32 -15.48
CA ALA A 153 15.33 -1.68 -15.16
C ALA A 153 14.68 -2.46 -16.32
N LEU A 154 14.91 -2.03 -17.56
CA LEU A 154 14.42 -2.69 -18.76
C LEU A 154 15.00 -4.11 -18.92
N ASP A 155 16.32 -4.25 -18.71
CA ASP A 155 16.99 -5.55 -18.73
C ASP A 155 16.41 -6.50 -17.69
N ARG A 156 16.19 -6.04 -16.47
CA ARG A 156 15.60 -6.81 -15.38
C ARG A 156 14.18 -7.29 -15.72
N ILE A 157 13.33 -6.42 -16.27
CA ILE A 157 11.97 -6.81 -16.69
C ILE A 157 12.04 -7.83 -17.83
N SER A 158 12.94 -7.63 -18.78
CA SER A 158 13.08 -8.51 -19.95
C SER A 158 13.45 -9.96 -19.61
N ARG A 159 14.07 -10.18 -18.46
CA ARG A 159 14.47 -11.52 -17.96
C ARG A 159 13.46 -12.17 -17.02
N GLN A 160 12.33 -11.53 -16.76
CA GLN A 160 11.38 -12.02 -15.75
C GLN A 160 10.67 -13.33 -16.11
N ASP A 161 10.76 -13.81 -17.32
CA ASP A 161 10.28 -15.13 -17.74
C ASP A 161 11.42 -16.16 -17.91
N ASP A 162 12.62 -15.88 -17.39
CA ASP A 162 13.62 -16.92 -17.21
C ASP A 162 12.98 -18.09 -16.46
N ALA A 163 13.10 -19.30 -17.04
CA ALA A 163 12.37 -20.48 -16.56
C ALA A 163 12.71 -20.81 -15.09
N ALA A 164 13.94 -20.56 -14.65
CA ALA A 164 14.35 -20.76 -13.28
C ALA A 164 13.66 -19.75 -12.34
N LEU A 165 13.67 -18.48 -12.70
CA LEU A 165 13.02 -17.42 -11.89
C LEU A 165 11.51 -17.55 -11.89
N LEU A 166 10.91 -17.97 -13.01
CA LEU A 166 9.47 -18.24 -13.11
C LEU A 166 9.05 -19.36 -12.18
N ALA A 167 9.77 -20.48 -12.16
CA ALA A 167 9.49 -21.59 -11.25
C ALA A 167 9.58 -21.19 -9.76
N LEU A 168 10.55 -20.34 -9.40
CA LEU A 168 10.67 -19.82 -8.05
C LEU A 168 9.48 -18.91 -7.68
N ARG A 169 9.00 -18.09 -8.62
CA ARG A 169 7.82 -17.22 -8.41
C ARG A 169 6.53 -18.03 -8.27
N GLU A 170 6.33 -19.05 -9.11
CA GLU A 170 5.16 -19.92 -8.99
C GLU A 170 5.10 -20.59 -7.61
N ARG A 171 6.28 -20.98 -7.09
CA ARG A 171 6.39 -21.51 -5.74
C ARG A 171 6.15 -20.47 -4.65
N GLU A 172 6.63 -19.23 -4.83
CA GLU A 172 6.33 -18.10 -3.93
C GLU A 172 4.83 -17.84 -3.88
N ASP A 173 4.19 -17.76 -5.04
CA ASP A 173 2.75 -17.53 -5.15
C ASP A 173 1.93 -18.64 -4.48
N GLU A 174 2.39 -19.90 -4.58
CA GLU A 174 1.72 -21.01 -3.87
C GLU A 174 1.87 -20.90 -2.35
N LEU A 175 3.05 -20.53 -1.85
CA LEU A 175 3.27 -20.31 -0.41
C LEU A 175 2.44 -19.12 0.11
N CYS A 176 2.37 -18.03 -0.64
CA CYS A 176 1.52 -16.88 -0.30
C CYS A 176 0.03 -17.30 -0.26
N ARG A 177 -0.46 -18.05 -1.26
CA ARG A 177 -1.83 -18.59 -1.24
C ARG A 177 -2.08 -19.55 -0.10
N ARG A 178 -1.08 -20.36 0.31
CA ARG A 178 -1.20 -21.22 1.49
C ARG A 178 -1.38 -20.40 2.76
N TYR A 179 -0.62 -19.31 2.89
CA TYR A 179 -0.80 -18.39 4.02
C TYR A 179 -2.16 -17.70 3.98
N GLU A 180 -2.61 -17.18 2.83
CA GLU A 180 -3.92 -16.54 2.68
C GLU A 180 -5.07 -17.47 3.09
N ARG A 181 -5.03 -18.73 2.63
CA ARG A 181 -6.04 -19.73 3.05
C ARG A 181 -5.98 -19.99 4.55
N LEU A 182 -4.77 -20.16 5.09
CA LEU A 182 -4.58 -20.34 6.52
C LEU A 182 -5.17 -19.17 7.30
N ASP A 183 -4.83 -17.95 6.91
CA ASP A 183 -5.30 -16.72 7.58
C ASP A 183 -6.83 -16.58 7.55
N ALA A 184 -7.43 -16.83 6.39
CA ALA A 184 -8.87 -16.71 6.18
C ALA A 184 -9.69 -17.79 6.92
N GLU A 185 -9.16 -19.01 7.01
CA GLU A 185 -9.89 -20.18 7.54
C GLU A 185 -9.47 -20.54 8.97
N PHE A 186 -8.50 -19.78 9.57
CA PHE A 186 -7.92 -20.16 10.84
C PHE A 186 -8.92 -20.05 11.99
N GLN A 187 -9.04 -21.15 12.72
CA GLN A 187 -9.92 -21.27 13.88
C GLN A 187 -9.18 -21.97 15.01
N VAL A 188 -9.54 -21.64 16.23
CA VAL A 188 -9.01 -22.29 17.43
C VAL A 188 -10.14 -22.90 18.24
N GLU A 189 -9.92 -24.11 18.77
CA GLU A 189 -10.87 -24.75 19.66
C GLU A 189 -10.64 -24.31 21.11
N TYR A 190 -11.72 -23.86 21.76
CA TYR A 190 -11.68 -23.52 23.18
C TYR A 190 -13.01 -23.91 23.84
N LYS A 191 -12.91 -24.74 24.90
CA LYS A 191 -14.08 -25.24 25.68
C LYS A 191 -15.17 -25.88 24.82
N GLY A 192 -14.78 -26.64 23.79
CA GLY A 192 -15.72 -27.37 22.93
C GLY A 192 -16.41 -26.53 21.85
N ARG A 193 -15.96 -25.28 21.65
CA ARG A 193 -16.37 -24.40 20.55
C ARG A 193 -15.16 -23.95 19.76
N THR A 194 -15.30 -23.88 18.44
CA THR A 194 -14.31 -23.25 17.55
C THR A 194 -14.56 -21.76 17.46
N TRP A 195 -13.48 -20.98 17.36
CA TRP A 195 -13.49 -19.53 17.32
C TRP A 195 -12.62 -19.02 16.18
N THR A 196 -13.19 -18.20 15.32
CA THR A 196 -12.44 -17.31 14.44
C THR A 196 -12.06 -16.03 15.21
N MET A 197 -11.10 -15.27 14.72
CA MET A 197 -10.77 -13.97 15.31
C MET A 197 -11.96 -13.01 15.28
N ALA A 198 -12.73 -13.00 14.18
CA ALA A 198 -13.91 -12.15 14.04
C ALA A 198 -14.99 -12.49 15.10
N GLU A 199 -15.29 -13.77 15.29
CA GLU A 199 -16.25 -14.20 16.33
C GLU A 199 -15.74 -13.86 17.74
N LEU A 200 -14.44 -14.06 18.00
CA LEU A 200 -13.82 -13.73 19.28
C LEU A 200 -13.93 -12.24 19.61
N MET A 201 -13.73 -11.38 18.61
CA MET A 201 -13.82 -9.91 18.78
C MET A 201 -15.25 -9.42 18.96
N GLN A 202 -16.25 -10.09 18.37
CA GLN A 202 -17.65 -9.71 18.41
C GLN A 202 -18.40 -10.27 19.64
N ASP A 203 -17.88 -11.30 20.31
CA ASP A 203 -18.55 -11.91 21.46
C ASP A 203 -18.52 -11.00 22.69
N GLU A 204 -19.64 -10.36 23.00
CA GLU A 204 -19.80 -9.47 24.16
C GLU A 204 -19.98 -10.22 25.49
N ASP A 205 -20.39 -11.48 25.45
CA ASP A 205 -20.67 -12.30 26.65
C ASP A 205 -19.43 -12.98 27.22
N MET A 206 -18.35 -13.05 26.44
CA MET A 206 -17.10 -13.66 26.86
C MET A 206 -16.41 -12.83 27.93
N THR A 207 -16.01 -13.49 29.02
CA THR A 207 -15.22 -12.81 30.07
C THR A 207 -13.85 -12.40 29.52
N LEU A 208 -13.29 -11.33 30.08
CA LEU A 208 -11.95 -10.86 29.69
C LEU A 208 -10.89 -11.96 29.82
N GLN A 209 -10.95 -12.76 30.91
CA GLN A 209 -10.02 -13.87 31.13
C GLN A 209 -10.15 -14.92 30.01
N SER A 210 -11.36 -15.38 29.71
CA SER A 210 -11.58 -16.34 28.62
C SER A 210 -11.16 -15.78 27.25
N PHE A 211 -11.42 -14.50 27.02
CA PHE A 211 -10.96 -13.81 25.81
C PHE A 211 -9.44 -13.86 25.66
N LEU A 212 -8.70 -13.53 26.71
CA LEU A 212 -7.23 -13.55 26.69
C LEU A 212 -6.69 -14.98 26.52
N GLU A 213 -7.30 -15.98 27.17
CA GLU A 213 -6.91 -17.38 27.02
C GLU A 213 -7.10 -17.89 25.58
N VAL A 214 -8.22 -17.52 24.91
CA VAL A 214 -8.48 -17.88 23.52
C VAL A 214 -7.53 -17.16 22.59
N LEU A 215 -7.29 -15.87 22.84
CA LEU A 215 -6.40 -15.03 22.04
C LEU A 215 -4.95 -15.55 22.08
N GLU A 216 -4.46 -15.90 23.27
CA GLU A 216 -3.12 -16.50 23.43
C GLU A 216 -3.02 -17.82 22.66
N ARG A 217 -4.03 -18.69 22.82
CA ARG A 217 -4.07 -19.99 22.13
C ARG A 217 -4.11 -19.82 20.61
N TYR A 218 -4.94 -18.86 20.14
CA TYR A 218 -5.03 -18.50 18.73
C TYR A 218 -3.64 -18.09 18.18
N GLY A 219 -2.94 -17.18 18.86
CA GLY A 219 -1.60 -16.76 18.47
C GLY A 219 -0.57 -17.89 18.46
N ILE A 220 -0.60 -18.80 19.45
CA ILE A 220 0.31 -19.95 19.51
C ILE A 220 0.06 -20.91 18.34
N GLU A 221 -1.20 -21.30 18.10
CA GLU A 221 -1.54 -22.29 17.09
C GLU A 221 -1.34 -21.73 15.67
N LYS A 222 -1.73 -20.47 15.43
CA LYS A 222 -1.49 -19.80 14.15
C LYS A 222 0.00 -19.60 13.86
N ASN A 223 0.78 -19.19 14.87
CA ASN A 223 2.23 -19.04 14.73
C ASN A 223 2.90 -20.35 14.31
N ARG A 224 2.48 -21.50 14.88
CA ARG A 224 2.98 -22.80 14.48
C ARG A 224 2.63 -23.11 13.02
N ALA A 225 1.39 -22.87 12.61
CA ALA A 225 0.92 -23.17 11.26
C ALA A 225 1.51 -22.26 10.18
N ALA A 226 1.66 -20.95 10.48
CA ALA A 226 2.21 -19.97 9.55
C ALA A 226 3.75 -19.98 9.53
N GLY A 227 4.38 -20.36 10.65
CA GLY A 227 5.83 -20.32 10.81
C GLY A 227 6.58 -21.14 9.77
N ASP A 228 6.12 -22.37 9.50
CA ASP A 228 6.73 -23.24 8.49
C ASP A 228 6.63 -22.62 7.08
N ILE A 229 5.50 -21.99 6.76
CA ILE A 229 5.31 -21.30 5.47
C ILE A 229 6.33 -20.15 5.34
N TYR A 230 6.52 -19.38 6.42
CA TYR A 230 7.45 -18.25 6.39
C TYR A 230 8.91 -18.71 6.25
N LEU A 231 9.31 -19.81 6.91
CA LEU A 231 10.65 -20.37 6.76
C LEU A 231 10.92 -20.84 5.32
N GLU A 232 9.92 -21.43 4.66
CA GLU A 232 10.01 -21.76 3.24
C GLU A 232 10.14 -20.50 2.38
N LEU A 233 9.36 -19.44 2.66
CA LEU A 233 9.44 -18.15 1.97
C LEU A 233 10.81 -17.48 2.15
N LEU A 234 11.37 -17.50 3.37
CA LEU A 234 12.70 -16.95 3.63
C LEU A 234 13.76 -17.61 2.75
N SER A 235 13.75 -18.96 2.68
CA SER A 235 14.71 -19.72 1.86
C SER A 235 14.53 -19.40 0.37
N LEU A 236 13.29 -19.47 -0.10
CA LEU A 236 12.94 -19.25 -1.51
C LEU A 236 13.31 -17.84 -1.98
N ARG A 237 13.00 -16.82 -1.21
CA ARG A 237 13.27 -15.43 -1.55
C ARG A 237 14.75 -15.08 -1.53
N ARG A 238 15.56 -15.74 -0.70
CA ARG A 238 17.03 -15.67 -0.78
C ARG A 238 17.55 -16.22 -2.10
N GLU A 239 17.00 -17.35 -2.54
CA GLU A 239 17.32 -17.94 -3.84
C GLU A 239 16.92 -17.02 -4.98
N MET A 240 15.70 -16.47 -4.94
CA MET A 240 15.21 -15.50 -5.93
C MET A 240 16.08 -14.24 -6.01
N ALA A 241 16.53 -13.71 -4.87
CA ALA A 241 17.42 -12.54 -4.84
C ALA A 241 18.78 -12.86 -5.50
N LYS A 242 19.34 -14.03 -5.20
CA LYS A 242 20.59 -14.49 -5.79
C LYS A 242 20.48 -14.68 -7.31
N GLU A 243 19.42 -15.36 -7.78
CA GLU A 243 19.15 -15.52 -9.22
C GLU A 243 18.90 -14.15 -9.90
N GLY A 244 18.30 -13.20 -9.17
CA GLY A 244 18.13 -11.80 -9.61
C GLY A 244 19.42 -10.96 -9.58
N GLY A 245 20.55 -11.52 -9.12
CA GLY A 245 21.85 -10.84 -9.06
C GLY A 245 22.03 -9.89 -7.87
N TYR A 246 21.17 -10.01 -6.82
CA TYR A 246 21.26 -9.20 -5.61
C TYR A 246 22.01 -9.95 -4.49
N ALA A 247 22.71 -9.21 -3.64
CA ALA A 247 23.43 -9.81 -2.50
C ALA A 247 22.44 -10.23 -1.40
N THR A 248 21.33 -9.51 -1.21
CA THR A 248 20.33 -9.78 -0.17
C THR A 248 18.90 -9.68 -0.72
N CYS A 249 17.95 -10.31 -0.02
CA CYS A 249 16.53 -10.17 -0.31
C CYS A 249 16.06 -8.71 -0.09
N ALA A 250 16.58 -8.02 0.92
CA ALA A 250 16.27 -6.63 1.18
C ALA A 250 16.65 -5.74 -0.02
N GLU A 251 17.88 -5.84 -0.54
CA GLU A 251 18.30 -5.10 -1.74
C GLU A 251 17.39 -5.37 -2.94
N SER A 252 17.05 -6.65 -3.16
CA SER A 252 16.16 -7.03 -4.26
C SER A 252 14.77 -6.37 -4.14
N GLN A 253 14.19 -6.36 -2.94
CA GLN A 253 12.87 -5.80 -2.71
C GLN A 253 12.89 -4.26 -2.73
N TYR A 254 13.90 -3.64 -2.14
CA TYR A 254 14.09 -2.18 -2.20
C TYR A 254 14.20 -1.69 -3.65
N ALA A 255 14.99 -2.38 -4.48
CA ALA A 255 15.07 -2.10 -5.90
C ALA A 255 13.73 -2.34 -6.63
N ALA A 256 12.97 -3.38 -6.25
CA ALA A 256 11.66 -3.67 -6.83
C ALA A 256 10.63 -2.59 -6.50
N PHE A 257 10.71 -1.97 -5.29
CA PHE A 257 9.87 -0.83 -4.90
C PHE A 257 10.36 0.52 -5.43
N GLY A 258 11.53 0.56 -6.10
CA GLY A 258 12.09 1.81 -6.63
C GLY A 258 12.57 2.78 -5.56
N ARG A 259 12.94 2.29 -4.38
CA ARG A 259 13.39 3.14 -3.27
C ARG A 259 14.72 3.80 -3.55
N GLU A 260 14.86 5.05 -3.15
CA GLU A 260 16.09 5.85 -3.29
C GLU A 260 17.08 5.63 -2.13
N TYR A 261 16.65 4.98 -1.06
CA TYR A 261 17.47 4.66 0.10
C TYR A 261 17.77 3.16 0.19
N THR A 262 18.86 2.83 0.87
CA THR A 262 19.30 1.44 1.03
C THR A 262 18.75 0.80 2.32
N PRO A 263 18.75 -0.55 2.43
CA PRO A 263 18.41 -1.23 3.67
C PRO A 263 19.22 -0.75 4.88
N GLU A 264 20.51 -0.45 4.69
CA GLU A 264 21.38 0.04 5.77
C GLU A 264 20.99 1.46 6.22
N GLN A 265 20.58 2.32 5.29
CA GLN A 265 20.07 3.66 5.62
C GLN A 265 18.76 3.57 6.41
N ALA A 266 17.86 2.65 6.06
CA ALA A 266 16.64 2.40 6.84
C ALA A 266 16.97 1.91 8.26
N LEU A 267 17.91 0.97 8.43
CA LEU A 267 18.36 0.52 9.76
C LEU A 267 19.05 1.63 10.57
N ALA A 268 19.79 2.52 9.91
CA ALA A 268 20.38 3.68 10.59
C ALA A 268 19.30 4.65 11.08
N ALA A 269 18.30 4.93 10.24
CA ALA A 269 17.13 5.74 10.61
C ALA A 269 16.32 5.10 11.73
N ALA A 270 16.10 3.78 11.71
CA ALA A 270 15.39 3.03 12.73
C ALA A 270 15.93 3.25 14.15
N LYS A 271 17.26 3.37 14.30
CA LYS A 271 17.89 3.68 15.60
C LYS A 271 17.46 5.04 16.14
N ILE A 272 17.38 6.04 15.27
CA ILE A 272 16.96 7.40 15.66
C ILE A 272 15.45 7.43 15.91
N VAL A 273 14.66 6.77 15.06
CA VAL A 273 13.21 6.60 15.22
C VAL A 273 12.88 6.02 16.60
N LYS A 274 13.54 4.94 17.01
CA LYS A 274 13.37 4.37 18.36
C LYS A 274 13.65 5.39 19.47
N GLN A 275 14.72 6.16 19.35
CA GLN A 275 15.12 7.11 20.39
C GLN A 275 14.10 8.23 20.60
N VAL A 276 13.47 8.71 19.51
CA VAL A 276 12.66 9.93 19.57
C VAL A 276 11.15 9.66 19.57
N PHE A 277 10.68 8.63 18.86
CA PHE A 277 9.24 8.38 18.75
C PHE A 277 8.71 7.37 19.78
N VAL A 278 9.50 6.40 20.23
CA VAL A 278 9.03 5.43 21.25
C VAL A 278 8.60 6.12 22.55
N PRO A 279 9.40 7.04 23.15
CA PRO A 279 8.96 7.72 24.38
C PRO A 279 7.65 8.49 24.19
N LEU A 280 7.49 9.16 23.04
CA LEU A 280 6.27 9.89 22.73
C LEU A 280 5.07 8.96 22.58
N TYR A 281 5.22 7.86 21.82
CA TYR A 281 4.17 6.86 21.61
C TYR A 281 3.69 6.24 22.92
N VAL A 282 4.62 5.81 23.78
CA VAL A 282 4.30 5.22 25.09
C VAL A 282 3.56 6.23 25.97
N ARG A 283 4.02 7.48 26.03
CA ARG A 283 3.37 8.57 26.79
C ARG A 283 1.94 8.80 26.30
N LEU A 284 1.72 8.87 25.00
CA LEU A 284 0.39 9.10 24.42
C LEU A 284 -0.53 7.90 24.64
N ARG A 285 -0.05 6.68 24.45
CA ARG A 285 -0.81 5.45 24.69
C ARG A 285 -1.40 5.40 26.11
N GLU A 286 -0.60 5.77 27.12
CA GLU A 286 -1.05 5.78 28.51
C GLU A 286 -2.07 6.91 28.79
N ARG A 287 -1.95 8.04 28.11
CA ARG A 287 -2.82 9.21 28.30
C ARG A 287 -4.13 9.12 27.55
N CYS A 288 -4.15 8.52 26.36
CA CYS A 288 -5.28 8.57 25.43
C CYS A 288 -6.23 7.35 25.54
N GLU A 289 -6.03 6.42 26.50
CA GLU A 289 -6.86 5.22 26.61
C GLU A 289 -8.38 5.54 26.75
N ASN A 290 -8.73 6.56 27.54
CA ASN A 290 -10.11 6.97 27.72
C ASN A 290 -10.69 7.65 26.48
N ASP A 291 -9.87 8.45 25.75
CA ASP A 291 -10.26 9.11 24.51
C ASP A 291 -10.51 8.09 23.40
N LEU A 292 -9.64 7.08 23.28
CA LEU A 292 -9.82 5.97 22.37
C LEU A 292 -11.09 5.17 22.68
N ARG A 293 -11.36 4.91 23.96
CA ARG A 293 -12.59 4.26 24.41
C ARG A 293 -13.83 5.09 24.11
N TYR A 294 -13.75 6.42 24.31
CA TYR A 294 -14.84 7.33 23.98
C TYR A 294 -15.13 7.35 22.48
N LEU A 295 -14.09 7.42 21.66
CA LEU A 295 -14.19 7.41 20.19
C LEU A 295 -14.72 6.07 19.67
N SER A 296 -14.32 4.94 20.25
CA SER A 296 -14.78 3.60 19.83
C SER A 296 -16.28 3.36 20.08
N GLY A 297 -16.93 4.18 20.91
CA GLY A 297 -18.37 4.17 21.11
C GLY A 297 -19.14 5.15 20.23
N ALA A 298 -18.46 5.90 19.35
CA ALA A 298 -19.08 6.88 18.47
C ALA A 298 -19.67 6.22 17.22
N SER A 299 -20.75 6.80 16.72
CA SER A 299 -21.33 6.43 15.43
C SER A 299 -21.44 7.68 14.54
N PHE A 300 -21.08 7.53 13.26
CA PHE A 300 -21.02 8.59 12.29
C PHE A 300 -21.83 8.24 11.05
N SER A 301 -22.81 9.08 10.73
CA SER A 301 -23.62 8.92 9.52
C SER A 301 -22.80 9.27 8.28
N GLU A 302 -22.79 8.38 7.30
CA GLU A 302 -22.11 8.60 6.02
C GLU A 302 -22.68 9.81 5.29
N ASP A 303 -24.01 10.00 5.23
CA ASP A 303 -24.63 11.15 4.55
C ASP A 303 -24.19 12.47 5.16
N GLN A 304 -24.09 12.56 6.49
CA GLN A 304 -23.63 13.75 7.19
C GLN A 304 -22.15 14.01 6.91
N PHE A 305 -21.34 12.96 6.88
CA PHE A 305 -19.93 13.05 6.55
C PHE A 305 -19.73 13.52 5.10
N ILE A 306 -20.43 12.92 4.13
CA ILE A 306 -20.37 13.32 2.71
C ILE A 306 -20.73 14.79 2.54
N ALA A 307 -21.78 15.27 3.21
CA ALA A 307 -22.23 16.66 3.13
C ALA A 307 -21.20 17.65 3.73
N ALA A 308 -20.51 17.27 4.80
CA ALA A 308 -19.52 18.13 5.47
C ALA A 308 -18.14 18.11 4.78
N MET A 309 -17.79 16.99 4.14
CA MET A 309 -16.44 16.74 3.62
C MET A 309 -16.03 17.71 2.51
N GLU A 310 -16.95 18.13 1.64
CA GLU A 310 -16.63 19.08 0.56
C GLU A 310 -16.00 20.37 1.08
N GLN A 311 -16.65 20.97 2.10
CA GLN A 311 -16.15 22.22 2.69
C GLN A 311 -14.90 21.98 3.55
N ALA A 312 -14.85 20.86 4.27
CA ALA A 312 -13.70 20.53 5.09
C ALA A 312 -12.44 20.32 4.23
N ALA A 313 -12.56 19.55 3.14
CA ALA A 313 -11.49 19.31 2.18
C ALA A 313 -11.01 20.63 1.53
N GLU A 314 -11.94 21.51 1.11
CA GLU A 314 -11.58 22.80 0.51
C GLU A 314 -10.80 23.71 1.47
N ARG A 315 -11.17 23.72 2.77
CA ARG A 315 -10.43 24.47 3.79
C ARG A 315 -9.04 23.91 4.05
N ALA A 316 -8.89 22.58 4.04
CA ALA A 316 -7.60 21.92 4.23
C ALA A 316 -6.67 22.14 3.03
N VAL A 317 -7.18 21.91 1.82
CA VAL A 317 -6.42 22.02 0.57
C VAL A 317 -7.30 22.68 -0.50
N PRO A 318 -6.98 23.91 -0.93
CA PRO A 318 -7.72 24.57 -2.00
C PRO A 318 -7.80 23.74 -3.28
N GLY A 319 -9.01 23.50 -3.76
CA GLY A 319 -9.34 22.63 -4.89
C GLY A 319 -9.75 21.21 -4.50
N ALA A 320 -9.54 20.79 -3.26
CA ALA A 320 -9.94 19.44 -2.81
C ALA A 320 -11.47 19.31 -2.70
N GLY A 321 -12.20 20.37 -2.40
CA GLY A 321 -13.66 20.37 -2.41
C GLY A 321 -14.23 20.16 -3.82
N GLU A 322 -13.58 20.69 -4.86
CA GLU A 322 -13.95 20.41 -6.25
C GLU A 322 -13.73 18.93 -6.61
N ALA A 323 -12.60 18.37 -6.21
CA ALA A 323 -12.29 16.94 -6.42
C ALA A 323 -13.31 16.04 -5.70
N TRP A 324 -13.70 16.39 -4.45
CA TRP A 324 -14.74 15.66 -3.71
C TRP A 324 -16.10 15.70 -4.44
N ARG A 325 -16.54 16.88 -4.83
CA ARG A 325 -17.79 17.05 -5.59
C ARG A 325 -17.78 16.27 -6.90
N TYR A 326 -16.64 16.28 -7.62
CA TYR A 326 -16.44 15.51 -8.85
C TYR A 326 -16.62 14.02 -8.57
N MET A 327 -15.97 13.47 -7.53
CA MET A 327 -16.07 12.08 -7.11
C MET A 327 -17.52 11.66 -6.85
N ILE A 328 -18.22 12.40 -6.00
CA ILE A 328 -19.61 12.08 -5.61
C ILE A 328 -20.56 12.21 -6.81
N LYS A 329 -20.44 13.28 -7.60
CA LYS A 329 -21.31 13.54 -8.76
C LYS A 329 -21.23 12.44 -9.80
N LEU A 330 -20.07 11.86 -10.03
CA LEU A 330 -19.85 10.83 -11.04
C LEU A 330 -19.96 9.40 -10.49
N GLY A 331 -20.26 9.21 -9.22
CA GLY A 331 -20.34 7.89 -8.60
C GLY A 331 -18.97 7.17 -8.57
N LEU A 332 -17.88 7.92 -8.41
CA LEU A 332 -16.50 7.40 -8.32
C LEU A 332 -16.11 7.02 -6.88
N TYR A 333 -17.10 6.75 -6.07
CA TYR A 333 -17.02 6.38 -4.66
C TYR A 333 -17.97 5.23 -4.38
N ASP A 334 -17.46 4.11 -3.91
CA ASP A 334 -18.23 2.93 -3.52
C ASP A 334 -17.93 2.56 -2.07
N SER A 335 -18.86 2.87 -1.18
CA SER A 335 -18.76 2.69 0.27
C SER A 335 -19.75 1.70 0.85
N GLN A 336 -20.72 1.24 0.05
CA GLN A 336 -21.80 0.40 0.55
C GLN A 336 -21.26 -0.94 1.08
N PRO A 337 -21.50 -1.31 2.34
CA PRO A 337 -21.02 -2.56 2.90
C PRO A 337 -21.72 -3.76 2.25
N SER A 338 -20.97 -4.82 1.99
CA SER A 338 -21.50 -6.09 1.52
C SER A 338 -20.58 -7.24 1.90
N GLU A 339 -21.15 -8.39 2.30
CA GLU A 339 -20.41 -9.62 2.55
C GLU A 339 -19.69 -10.19 1.30
N HIS A 340 -20.12 -9.76 0.11
CA HIS A 340 -19.52 -10.19 -1.15
C HIS A 340 -18.44 -9.23 -1.67
N LYS A 341 -18.24 -8.08 -1.02
CA LYS A 341 -17.18 -7.15 -1.38
C LYS A 341 -15.82 -7.61 -0.85
N LEU A 342 -14.76 -7.24 -1.56
CA LEU A 342 -13.40 -7.36 -1.04
C LEU A 342 -13.29 -6.62 0.30
N GLN A 343 -12.72 -7.27 1.30
CA GLN A 343 -12.38 -6.60 2.55
C GLN A 343 -11.19 -5.65 2.34
N GLY A 344 -11.30 -4.45 2.88
CA GLY A 344 -10.28 -3.40 2.73
C GLY A 344 -10.75 -2.24 1.86
N SER A 345 -9.87 -1.25 1.73
CA SER A 345 -10.12 -0.02 0.98
C SER A 345 -8.96 0.27 0.05
N PHE A 346 -9.22 0.95 -1.04
CA PHE A 346 -8.19 1.40 -1.97
C PHE A 346 -8.71 2.50 -2.88
N THR A 347 -7.78 3.28 -3.39
CA THR A 347 -8.04 4.20 -4.51
C THR A 347 -7.22 3.77 -5.71
N THR A 348 -7.82 3.77 -6.90
CA THR A 348 -7.15 3.42 -8.16
C THR A 348 -7.46 4.43 -9.24
N TYR A 349 -6.59 4.50 -10.26
CA TYR A 349 -6.81 5.36 -11.42
C TYR A 349 -7.35 4.56 -12.62
N LEU A 350 -8.53 4.93 -13.07
CA LEU A 350 -9.17 4.34 -14.26
C LEU A 350 -8.68 5.09 -15.51
N SER A 351 -7.54 4.69 -16.02
CA SER A 351 -6.81 5.43 -17.05
C SER A 351 -7.57 5.62 -18.35
N ILE A 352 -8.37 4.63 -18.80
CA ILE A 352 -9.23 4.74 -20.00
C ILE A 352 -10.23 5.89 -19.84
N TYR A 353 -10.75 6.06 -18.62
CA TYR A 353 -11.74 7.08 -18.29
C TYR A 353 -11.15 8.33 -17.66
N ARG A 354 -9.82 8.36 -17.43
CA ARG A 354 -9.07 9.48 -16.86
C ARG A 354 -9.68 10.02 -15.57
N CYS A 355 -10.02 9.12 -14.68
CA CYS A 355 -10.58 9.45 -13.38
C CYS A 355 -10.09 8.48 -12.29
N PRO A 356 -9.88 8.94 -11.06
CA PRO A 356 -9.69 8.07 -9.92
C PRO A 356 -11.01 7.45 -9.48
N PHE A 357 -10.92 6.33 -8.72
CA PHE A 357 -12.05 5.64 -8.11
C PHE A 357 -11.68 5.23 -6.70
N LEU A 358 -12.52 5.56 -5.72
CA LEU A 358 -12.38 5.21 -4.32
C LEU A 358 -13.31 4.05 -3.96
N PHE A 359 -12.75 2.97 -3.43
CA PHE A 359 -13.46 1.79 -2.96
C PHE A 359 -13.24 1.61 -1.48
N THR A 360 -14.31 1.42 -0.71
CA THR A 360 -14.27 1.16 0.72
C THR A 360 -15.55 0.46 1.18
N GLN A 361 -15.67 0.24 2.50
CA GLN A 361 -16.90 -0.16 3.16
C GLN A 361 -17.13 0.75 4.36
N TRP A 362 -18.31 1.37 4.44
CA TRP A 362 -18.65 2.25 5.54
C TRP A 362 -19.33 1.47 6.68
N ALA A 363 -18.82 1.59 7.89
CA ALA A 363 -19.30 0.86 9.08
C ALA A 363 -19.85 1.78 10.18
N ASP A 364 -20.21 3.03 9.86
CA ASP A 364 -20.74 4.04 10.80
C ASP A 364 -19.86 4.32 12.03
N ASP A 365 -18.55 4.11 11.92
CA ASP A 365 -17.57 4.30 12.98
C ASP A 365 -16.47 5.32 12.62
N ALA A 366 -15.60 5.62 13.58
CA ALA A 366 -14.49 6.54 13.36
C ALA A 366 -13.45 6.00 12.36
N SER A 367 -13.30 4.67 12.26
CA SER A 367 -12.34 4.06 11.33
C SER A 367 -12.76 4.30 9.89
N SER A 368 -14.06 4.25 9.59
CA SER A 368 -14.61 4.59 8.27
C SER A 368 -14.31 6.04 7.87
N VAL A 369 -14.43 6.97 8.82
CA VAL A 369 -14.07 8.39 8.58
C VAL A 369 -12.59 8.53 8.23
N PHE A 370 -11.70 7.92 9.02
CA PHE A 370 -10.24 7.98 8.77
C PHE A 370 -9.88 7.33 7.44
N THR A 371 -10.46 6.17 7.14
CA THR A 371 -10.23 5.45 5.88
C THR A 371 -10.63 6.30 4.67
N VAL A 372 -11.82 6.91 4.69
CA VAL A 372 -12.26 7.75 3.56
C VAL A 372 -11.40 8.99 3.41
N ILE A 373 -10.94 9.60 4.51
CA ILE A 373 -10.00 10.73 4.44
C ILE A 373 -8.68 10.30 3.81
N HIS A 374 -8.13 9.15 4.22
CA HIS A 374 -6.91 8.58 3.66
C HIS A 374 -7.06 8.31 2.15
N GLU A 375 -8.05 7.52 1.78
CA GLU A 375 -8.31 7.14 0.39
C GLU A 375 -8.61 8.36 -0.50
N PHE A 376 -9.27 9.38 0.05
CA PHE A 376 -9.48 10.63 -0.67
C PHE A 376 -8.17 11.42 -0.86
N GLY A 377 -7.18 11.26 -0.01
CA GLY A 377 -5.84 11.80 -0.24
C GLY A 377 -5.20 11.24 -1.51
N HIS A 378 -5.29 9.92 -1.73
CA HIS A 378 -4.90 9.28 -2.99
C HIS A 378 -5.76 9.76 -4.17
N PHE A 379 -7.08 9.85 -3.98
CA PHE A 379 -7.99 10.37 -5.00
C PHE A 379 -7.61 11.79 -5.44
N LEU A 380 -7.31 12.66 -4.48
CA LEU A 380 -6.90 14.05 -4.72
C LEU A 380 -5.58 14.14 -5.49
N SER A 381 -4.62 13.25 -5.15
CA SER A 381 -3.35 13.16 -5.87
C SER A 381 -3.57 12.80 -7.33
N TYR A 382 -4.31 11.73 -7.61
CA TYR A 382 -4.67 11.30 -8.96
C TYR A 382 -5.50 12.36 -9.72
N TYR A 383 -6.43 13.01 -9.04
CA TYR A 383 -7.23 14.08 -9.62
C TYR A 383 -6.38 15.30 -9.97
N THR A 384 -5.44 15.68 -9.12
CA THR A 384 -4.61 16.88 -9.33
C THR A 384 -3.52 16.64 -10.37
N ASN A 385 -2.95 15.43 -10.41
CA ASN A 385 -1.80 15.08 -11.24
C ASN A 385 -1.97 13.71 -11.93
N PRO A 386 -2.94 13.58 -12.84
CA PRO A 386 -3.15 12.32 -13.55
C PRO A 386 -1.93 11.86 -14.36
N GLU A 387 -1.13 12.79 -14.90
CA GLU A 387 0.09 12.50 -15.65
C GLU A 387 1.20 11.93 -14.75
N GLY A 388 1.38 12.51 -13.56
CA GLY A 388 2.40 12.07 -12.60
C GLY A 388 2.17 10.64 -12.12
N THR A 389 0.91 10.21 -12.09
CA THR A 389 0.51 8.88 -11.64
C THR A 389 0.56 7.84 -12.76
N TYR A 390 0.23 8.26 -13.97
CA TYR A 390 0.05 7.35 -15.10
C TYR A 390 1.37 6.91 -15.74
N TYR A 391 2.39 7.77 -15.71
CA TYR A 391 3.65 7.58 -16.45
C TYR A 391 4.84 7.18 -15.59
N ALA A 392 4.74 7.28 -14.27
CA ALA A 392 5.79 6.84 -13.37
C ALA A 392 5.48 5.46 -12.78
N PRO A 393 6.49 4.63 -12.49
CA PRO A 393 6.30 3.57 -11.53
C PRO A 393 5.74 4.24 -10.26
N GLU A 394 4.67 3.67 -9.73
CA GLU A 394 4.09 4.18 -8.50
C GLU A 394 5.17 4.09 -7.41
N ASP A 395 5.74 5.24 -7.07
CA ASP A 395 6.61 5.36 -5.92
C ASP A 395 5.71 5.23 -4.70
N LEU A 396 5.81 4.09 -4.05
CA LEU A 396 4.96 3.73 -2.93
C LEU A 396 5.08 4.72 -1.78
N ASP A 397 6.31 5.20 -1.52
CA ASP A 397 6.57 6.16 -0.46
C ASP A 397 5.90 7.52 -0.80
N LEU A 398 5.84 7.90 -2.07
CA LEU A 398 5.12 9.11 -2.51
C LEU A 398 3.61 8.94 -2.47
N ALA A 399 3.09 7.80 -2.89
CA ALA A 399 1.65 7.53 -2.89
C ALA A 399 1.08 7.65 -1.47
N GLU A 400 1.72 6.98 -0.50
CA GLU A 400 1.33 7.05 0.90
C GLU A 400 1.57 8.44 1.51
N THR A 401 2.63 9.16 1.08
CA THR A 401 2.88 10.54 1.50
C THR A 401 1.74 11.48 1.09
N ASP A 402 1.15 11.29 -0.09
CA ASP A 402 0.01 12.09 -0.54
C ASP A 402 -1.22 11.87 0.35
N ALA A 403 -1.56 10.62 0.69
CA ALA A 403 -2.70 10.30 1.55
C ALA A 403 -2.48 10.79 2.99
N GLN A 404 -1.37 10.44 3.61
CA GLN A 404 -1.04 10.83 4.98
C GLN A 404 -0.85 12.35 5.14
N GLY A 405 -0.34 13.03 4.11
CA GLY A 405 -0.25 14.49 4.09
C GLY A 405 -1.62 15.16 4.05
N PHE A 406 -2.57 14.58 3.33
CA PHE A 406 -3.95 15.05 3.34
C PHE A 406 -4.61 14.83 4.70
N GLU A 407 -4.43 13.65 5.32
CA GLU A 407 -4.92 13.37 6.68
C GLU A 407 -4.45 14.42 7.69
N LEU A 408 -3.14 14.75 7.68
CA LEU A 408 -2.54 15.79 8.55
C LEU A 408 -3.22 17.15 8.36
N LEU A 409 -3.48 17.54 7.12
CA LEU A 409 -4.13 18.80 6.78
C LEU A 409 -5.63 18.81 7.14
N MET A 410 -6.25 17.64 7.30
CA MET A 410 -7.64 17.49 7.72
C MET A 410 -7.84 17.59 9.23
N LEU A 411 -6.81 17.42 10.07
CA LEU A 411 -6.94 17.46 11.53
C LEU A 411 -7.67 18.70 12.07
N PRO A 412 -7.40 19.93 11.56
CA PRO A 412 -8.16 21.13 11.98
C PRO A 412 -9.64 21.10 11.60
N GLN A 413 -10.04 20.24 10.67
CA GLN A 413 -11.43 20.13 10.18
C GLN A 413 -12.27 19.11 10.96
N TYR A 414 -11.67 18.39 11.91
CA TYR A 414 -12.35 17.32 12.65
C TYR A 414 -13.53 17.83 13.49
N GLU A 415 -13.55 19.11 13.95
CA GLU A 415 -14.74 19.67 14.59
C GLU A 415 -15.96 19.66 13.65
N ALA A 416 -15.75 20.02 12.39
CA ALA A 416 -16.83 20.06 11.42
C ALA A 416 -17.31 18.66 11.00
N LEU A 417 -16.43 17.65 11.04
CA LEU A 417 -16.72 16.28 10.63
C LEU A 417 -17.23 15.39 11.77
N LEU A 418 -16.67 15.54 12.97
CA LEU A 418 -16.81 14.61 14.08
C LEU A 418 -17.40 15.27 15.35
N GLY A 419 -17.62 16.59 15.30
CA GLY A 419 -18.24 17.32 16.41
C GLY A 419 -17.48 17.12 17.73
N ARG A 420 -18.19 16.70 18.78
CA ARG A 420 -17.65 16.48 20.13
C ARG A 420 -16.54 15.43 20.22
N TYR A 421 -16.37 14.61 19.20
CA TYR A 421 -15.34 13.56 19.13
C TYR A 421 -14.03 14.05 18.52
N ALA A 422 -13.95 15.30 18.07
CA ALA A 422 -12.82 15.83 17.32
C ALA A 422 -11.48 15.71 18.05
N THR A 423 -11.41 16.05 19.34
CA THR A 423 -10.17 15.94 20.13
C THR A 423 -9.73 14.48 20.24
N ALA A 424 -10.65 13.57 20.64
CA ALA A 424 -10.36 12.14 20.72
C ALA A 424 -9.91 11.57 19.37
N ALA A 425 -10.53 12.01 18.27
CA ALA A 425 -10.16 11.60 16.92
C ALA A 425 -8.77 12.10 16.49
N ARG A 426 -8.38 13.33 16.85
CA ARG A 426 -7.02 13.84 16.61
C ARG A 426 -5.97 13.06 17.40
N LEU A 427 -6.25 12.76 18.66
CA LEU A 427 -5.37 11.93 19.48
C LEU A 427 -5.25 10.52 18.93
N CYS A 428 -6.35 9.92 18.48
CA CYS A 428 -6.36 8.63 17.80
C CYS A 428 -5.50 8.67 16.52
N TRP A 429 -5.73 9.67 15.67
CA TRP A 429 -4.93 9.85 14.46
C TRP A 429 -3.43 10.00 14.78
N LEU A 430 -3.08 10.78 15.78
CA LEU A 430 -1.69 10.98 16.20
C LEU A 430 -1.05 9.67 16.68
N MET A 431 -1.79 8.87 17.45
CA MET A 431 -1.35 7.53 17.85
C MET A 431 -1.09 6.63 16.64
N ASN A 432 -1.97 6.70 15.63
CA ASN A 432 -1.83 5.91 14.39
C ASN A 432 -0.63 6.36 13.57
N ALA A 433 -0.38 7.65 13.46
CA ALA A 433 0.78 8.19 12.75
C ALA A 433 2.09 7.73 13.40
N LEU A 434 2.17 7.77 14.73
CA LEU A 434 3.33 7.25 15.46
C LEU A 434 3.46 5.73 15.32
N TYR A 435 2.34 5.01 15.36
CA TYR A 435 2.32 3.57 15.12
C TYR A 435 2.82 3.23 13.71
N ALA A 436 2.39 3.95 12.68
CA ALA A 436 2.84 3.74 11.30
C ALA A 436 4.36 3.93 11.15
N ILE A 437 4.92 4.97 11.79
CA ILE A 437 6.38 5.18 11.81
C ILE A 437 7.06 4.00 12.51
N LEU A 438 6.65 3.70 13.74
CA LEU A 438 7.33 2.70 14.57
C LEU A 438 7.19 1.29 14.02
N SER A 439 5.98 0.87 13.59
CA SER A 439 5.76 -0.45 13.02
C SER A 439 6.43 -0.60 11.66
N GLY A 440 6.44 0.46 10.82
CA GLY A 440 7.12 0.45 9.54
C GLY A 440 8.61 0.11 9.67
N PHE A 441 9.30 0.81 10.55
CA PHE A 441 10.73 0.55 10.80
C PHE A 441 10.98 -0.75 11.57
N MET A 442 10.08 -1.14 12.47
CA MET A 442 10.20 -2.41 13.22
C MET A 442 10.09 -3.62 12.29
N GLU A 443 9.09 -3.64 11.41
CA GLU A 443 8.88 -4.72 10.47
C GLU A 443 10.03 -4.84 9.47
N ASP A 444 10.57 -3.73 9.02
CA ASP A 444 11.74 -3.72 8.15
C ASP A 444 12.99 -4.27 8.89
N GLU A 445 13.27 -3.80 10.10
CA GLU A 445 14.37 -4.30 10.94
C GLU A 445 14.20 -5.80 11.24
N PHE A 446 12.97 -6.24 11.55
CA PHE A 446 12.65 -7.66 11.75
C PHE A 446 12.99 -8.47 10.51
N GLN A 447 12.49 -8.07 9.35
CA GLN A 447 12.71 -8.81 8.12
C GLN A 447 14.18 -8.80 7.70
N GLN A 448 14.89 -7.66 7.76
CA GLN A 448 16.33 -7.62 7.45
C GLN A 448 17.12 -8.58 8.33
N ARG A 449 16.83 -8.60 9.65
CA ARG A 449 17.50 -9.52 10.58
C ARG A 449 17.08 -10.98 10.37
N ALA A 450 15.79 -11.25 10.13
CA ALA A 450 15.27 -12.61 9.85
C ALA A 450 15.90 -13.21 8.58
N TYR A 451 15.95 -12.42 7.50
CA TYR A 451 16.64 -12.83 6.25
C TYR A 451 18.16 -12.93 6.41
N GLY A 452 18.75 -12.34 7.45
CA GLY A 452 20.18 -12.46 7.79
C GLY A 452 20.53 -13.68 8.63
N LEU A 453 19.56 -14.36 9.25
CA LEU A 453 19.82 -15.55 10.08
C LEU A 453 20.32 -16.73 9.22
N GLU A 454 21.40 -17.37 9.62
CA GLU A 454 21.96 -18.53 8.89
C GLU A 454 21.02 -19.75 8.96
N HIS A 455 20.48 -20.03 10.14
CA HIS A 455 19.55 -21.14 10.40
C HIS A 455 18.30 -20.63 11.14
N PRO A 456 17.34 -19.97 10.46
CA PRO A 456 16.14 -19.47 11.12
C PRO A 456 15.25 -20.62 11.56
N THR A 457 14.67 -20.48 12.76
CA THR A 457 13.58 -21.31 13.27
C THR A 457 12.44 -20.42 13.72
N VAL A 458 11.24 -20.96 13.85
CA VAL A 458 10.07 -20.20 14.35
C VAL A 458 10.36 -19.59 15.72
N GLU A 459 11.04 -20.32 16.60
CA GLU A 459 11.42 -19.85 17.94
C GLU A 459 12.44 -18.70 17.89
N SER A 460 13.40 -18.76 16.95
CA SER A 460 14.37 -17.68 16.75
C SER A 460 13.70 -16.42 16.21
N LEU A 461 12.72 -16.57 15.31
CA LEU A 461 11.91 -15.47 14.78
C LEU A 461 11.02 -14.85 15.86
N ASN A 462 10.34 -15.67 16.66
CA ASN A 462 9.52 -15.20 17.79
C ASN A 462 10.34 -14.41 18.79
N ARG A 463 11.52 -14.91 19.15
CA ARG A 463 12.43 -14.19 20.06
C ARG A 463 12.87 -12.87 19.48
N LEU A 464 13.31 -12.86 18.22
CA LEU A 464 13.72 -11.65 17.51
C LEU A 464 12.59 -10.63 17.48
N TYR A 465 11.37 -11.05 17.11
CA TYR A 465 10.22 -10.15 17.05
C TYR A 465 9.84 -9.61 18.43
N GLY A 466 9.84 -10.45 19.46
CA GLY A 466 9.56 -10.03 20.84
C GLY A 466 10.61 -9.06 21.42
N GLU A 467 11.89 -9.21 21.03
CA GLU A 467 12.93 -8.24 21.37
C GLU A 467 12.66 -6.88 20.70
N LEU A 468 12.39 -6.89 19.40
CA LEU A 468 12.05 -5.67 18.64
C LEU A 468 10.76 -5.02 19.12
N SER A 469 9.72 -5.80 19.38
CA SER A 469 8.46 -5.30 19.95
C SER A 469 8.68 -4.49 21.23
N LYS A 470 9.57 -4.96 22.13
CA LYS A 470 9.95 -4.21 23.32
C LYS A 470 10.72 -2.94 23.00
N GLU A 471 11.70 -3.01 22.08
CA GLU A 471 12.49 -1.86 21.67
C GLU A 471 11.64 -0.74 21.04
N TYR A 472 10.57 -1.12 20.31
CA TYR A 472 9.65 -0.20 19.66
C TYR A 472 8.42 0.18 20.50
N GLY A 473 8.35 -0.27 21.76
CA GLY A 473 7.31 0.10 22.71
C GLY A 473 5.98 -0.63 22.50
N PHE A 474 5.98 -1.77 21.82
CA PHE A 474 4.79 -2.58 21.54
C PHE A 474 4.58 -3.78 22.45
N ASP A 475 5.44 -3.98 23.44
CA ASP A 475 5.51 -5.15 24.34
C ASP A 475 4.23 -5.48 25.13
N ARG A 476 3.22 -4.61 25.08
CA ARG A 476 1.94 -4.79 25.80
C ARG A 476 0.71 -4.65 24.93
N LEU A 477 0.89 -4.56 23.60
CA LEU A 477 -0.24 -4.26 22.70
C LEU A 477 -1.09 -5.49 22.40
N PHE A 478 -0.48 -6.61 22.03
CA PHE A 478 -1.20 -7.74 21.43
C PHE A 478 -1.20 -9.02 22.26
N GLY A 479 -0.29 -9.16 23.24
CA GLY A 479 -0.25 -10.31 24.16
C GLY A 479 0.25 -11.63 23.55
N TYR A 480 0.83 -11.63 22.35
CA TYR A 480 1.32 -12.84 21.68
C TYR A 480 2.79 -13.19 21.94
N GLU A 481 3.44 -12.43 22.82
CA GLU A 481 4.82 -12.69 23.26
C GLU A 481 5.82 -12.89 22.11
N GLY A 482 5.76 -12.04 21.09
CA GLY A 482 6.66 -12.06 19.93
C GLY A 482 6.21 -12.96 18.80
N ARG A 483 4.93 -13.37 18.76
CA ARG A 483 4.34 -14.18 17.68
C ARG A 483 3.51 -13.34 16.71
N GLU A 484 3.37 -12.04 16.99
CA GLU A 484 2.51 -11.09 16.27
C GLU A 484 2.85 -10.96 14.78
N TRP A 485 4.10 -11.23 14.39
CA TRP A 485 4.53 -11.18 12.99
C TRP A 485 3.72 -12.13 12.08
N THR A 486 3.10 -13.17 12.64
CA THR A 486 2.25 -14.09 11.87
C THR A 486 0.87 -13.55 11.55
N GLU A 487 0.48 -12.43 12.19
CA GLU A 487 -0.77 -11.71 11.89
C GLU A 487 -0.57 -10.64 10.80
N ILE A 488 0.68 -10.38 10.39
CA ILE A 488 1.00 -9.34 9.41
C ILE A 488 1.10 -9.95 8.03
N GLY A 489 0.00 -9.93 7.27
CA GLY A 489 -0.06 -10.50 5.93
C GLY A 489 1.04 -9.99 4.99
N HIS A 490 1.44 -8.72 5.11
CA HIS A 490 2.53 -8.15 4.31
C HIS A 490 3.87 -8.87 4.51
N THR A 491 4.16 -9.37 5.70
CA THR A 491 5.38 -10.15 5.97
C THR A 491 5.48 -11.37 5.07
N PHE A 492 4.33 -11.98 4.75
CA PHE A 492 4.24 -13.14 3.86
C PHE A 492 4.10 -12.76 2.39
N GLN A 493 3.26 -11.80 2.06
CA GLN A 493 2.84 -11.47 0.70
C GLN A 493 3.74 -10.41 0.04
N PHE A 494 4.19 -9.42 0.82
CA PHE A 494 4.89 -8.22 0.34
C PHE A 494 6.07 -7.87 1.24
N PRO A 495 7.15 -8.68 1.21
CA PRO A 495 8.28 -8.46 2.11
C PRO A 495 8.87 -7.07 1.93
N PHE A 496 9.26 -6.45 3.04
CA PHE A 496 9.82 -5.10 3.10
C PHE A 496 8.88 -3.96 2.66
N TYR A 497 7.58 -4.23 2.53
CA TYR A 497 6.61 -3.18 2.20
C TYR A 497 6.43 -2.17 3.33
N TYR A 498 6.40 -2.65 4.57
CA TYR A 498 5.95 -1.89 5.74
C TYR A 498 6.74 -0.63 6.05
N VAL A 499 8.04 -0.58 5.75
CA VAL A 499 8.86 0.62 5.95
C VAL A 499 8.34 1.84 5.18
N SER A 500 7.64 1.63 4.08
CA SER A 500 7.03 2.70 3.30
C SER A 500 6.00 3.49 4.11
N TYR A 501 5.24 2.87 5.01
CA TYR A 501 4.33 3.58 5.92
C TYR A 501 5.06 4.53 6.86
N GLY A 502 6.23 4.14 7.35
CA GLY A 502 7.07 4.99 8.21
C GLY A 502 7.74 6.11 7.44
N VAL A 503 8.34 5.80 6.31
CA VAL A 503 9.06 6.79 5.47
C VAL A 503 8.08 7.80 4.88
N SER A 504 6.93 7.35 4.39
CA SER A 504 5.89 8.21 3.84
C SER A 504 5.29 9.14 4.90
N MET A 505 5.08 8.66 6.14
CA MET A 505 4.61 9.51 7.23
C MET A 505 5.62 10.60 7.58
N LEU A 506 6.92 10.29 7.61
CA LEU A 506 7.97 11.30 7.76
C LEU A 506 7.96 12.29 6.58
N GLY A 507 7.75 11.80 5.36
CA GLY A 507 7.59 12.63 4.16
C GLY A 507 6.38 13.57 4.25
N ALA A 508 5.22 13.05 4.65
CA ALA A 508 3.99 13.80 4.86
C ALA A 508 4.18 14.91 5.90
N MET A 509 4.76 14.58 7.06
CA MET A 509 5.10 15.57 8.09
C MET A 509 6.03 16.66 7.56
N ALA A 510 7.05 16.28 6.76
CA ALA A 510 7.98 17.23 6.17
C ALA A 510 7.30 18.19 5.19
N LEU A 511 6.30 17.71 4.43
CA LEU A 511 5.55 18.54 3.47
C LEU A 511 4.55 19.49 4.12
N VAL A 512 3.97 19.11 5.28
CA VAL A 512 2.87 19.89 5.89
C VAL A 512 3.28 20.69 7.12
N ARG A 513 4.45 20.46 7.70
CA ARG A 513 4.92 21.15 8.91
C ARG A 513 4.81 22.68 8.81
N ASP A 514 5.08 23.22 7.63
CA ASP A 514 5.04 24.67 7.37
C ASP A 514 3.73 25.10 6.64
N GLY A 515 2.65 24.34 6.84
CA GLY A 515 1.35 24.56 6.22
C GLY A 515 1.18 23.78 4.89
N ASN A 516 0.07 24.04 4.17
CA ASN A 516 -0.29 23.25 2.99
C ASN A 516 0.51 23.54 1.71
N LYS A 517 1.46 24.49 1.72
CA LYS A 517 2.20 24.89 0.51
C LYS A 517 3.11 23.77 -0.02
N GLY A 518 3.79 23.07 0.88
CA GLY A 518 4.63 21.91 0.54
C GLY A 518 3.80 20.82 -0.12
N TYR A 519 2.74 20.43 0.54
CA TYR A 519 1.80 19.41 0.06
C TYR A 519 1.18 19.77 -1.30
N ARG A 520 0.68 21.00 -1.48
CA ARG A 520 0.13 21.46 -2.78
C ARG A 520 1.16 21.47 -3.91
N ARG A 521 2.43 21.64 -3.59
CA ARG A 521 3.52 21.54 -4.58
C ARG A 521 3.77 20.07 -4.92
N SER A 522 3.74 19.16 -3.95
CA SER A 522 3.90 17.72 -4.19
C SER A 522 2.81 17.16 -5.10
N LEU A 523 1.56 17.58 -4.93
CA LEU A 523 0.45 17.19 -5.82
C LEU A 523 0.63 17.64 -7.29
N LYS A 524 1.55 18.58 -7.58
CA LYS A 524 1.85 19.08 -8.93
C LYS A 524 3.22 18.60 -9.45
N ARG A 525 3.75 17.53 -8.86
CA ARG A 525 5.04 16.97 -9.26
C ARG A 525 5.06 16.52 -10.72
N LYS A 526 6.23 16.53 -11.33
CA LYS A 526 6.40 15.98 -12.68
C LYS A 526 6.32 14.46 -12.62
N ALA A 527 5.86 13.85 -13.72
CA ALA A 527 5.93 12.41 -13.88
C ALA A 527 7.37 11.90 -13.68
N GLY A 528 7.53 10.87 -12.85
CA GLY A 528 8.85 10.30 -12.53
C GLY A 528 9.71 11.14 -11.59
N ALA A 529 9.13 12.19 -10.94
CA ALA A 529 9.84 12.86 -9.86
C ALA A 529 10.06 11.89 -8.70
N SER A 530 11.26 11.89 -8.15
CA SER A 530 11.63 11.01 -7.07
C SER A 530 11.10 11.49 -5.70
N PHE A 531 11.07 10.58 -4.72
CA PHE A 531 10.64 10.90 -3.36
C PHE A 531 11.42 12.09 -2.78
N SER A 532 12.76 12.05 -2.88
CA SER A 532 13.62 13.11 -2.34
C SER A 532 13.44 14.47 -3.05
N GLU A 533 13.21 14.47 -4.38
CA GLU A 533 12.88 15.69 -5.13
C GLU A 533 11.55 16.31 -4.69
N VAL A 534 10.54 15.48 -4.45
CA VAL A 534 9.19 15.93 -4.07
C VAL A 534 9.16 16.46 -2.65
N VAL A 535 9.73 15.71 -1.70
CA VAL A 535 9.78 16.09 -0.29
C VAL A 535 10.78 17.22 -0.04
N GLY A 536 11.84 17.28 -0.88
CA GLY A 536 12.83 18.37 -0.85
C GLY A 536 13.83 18.27 0.30
N ARG A 537 13.90 17.11 0.96
CA ARG A 537 14.89 16.80 2.02
C ARG A 537 15.03 15.28 2.22
N ASP A 538 16.16 14.88 2.77
CA ASP A 538 16.35 13.51 3.25
C ASP A 538 15.62 13.33 4.60
N VAL A 539 14.49 12.62 4.58
CA VAL A 539 13.68 12.37 5.78
C VAL A 539 14.28 11.31 6.69
N LEU A 540 15.23 10.51 6.20
CA LEU A 540 15.94 9.49 6.97
C LEU A 540 17.17 10.04 7.68
N ALA A 541 17.61 11.27 7.36
CA ALA A 541 18.69 11.92 8.08
C ALA A 541 18.30 12.17 9.54
N GLU A 542 19.23 11.94 10.47
CA GLU A 542 19.02 12.12 11.93
C GLU A 542 18.42 13.49 12.26
N GLU A 543 18.95 14.55 11.65
CA GLU A 543 18.46 15.92 11.84
C GLU A 543 16.98 16.06 11.47
N SER A 544 16.58 15.48 10.32
CA SER A 544 15.20 15.50 9.85
C SER A 544 14.28 14.75 10.80
N ILE A 545 14.63 13.53 11.19
CA ILE A 545 13.84 12.70 12.11
C ILE A 545 13.64 13.42 13.45
N ARG A 546 14.70 13.99 14.05
CA ARG A 546 14.61 14.73 15.31
C ARG A 546 13.74 15.97 15.21
N ALA A 547 13.85 16.72 14.11
CA ALA A 547 13.04 17.93 13.89
C ALA A 547 11.55 17.60 13.69
N LEU A 548 11.23 16.49 13.02
CA LEU A 548 9.86 16.02 12.82
C LEU A 548 9.28 15.47 14.13
N ALA A 549 10.07 14.75 14.92
CA ALA A 549 9.66 14.27 16.24
C ALA A 549 9.32 15.44 17.18
N ALA A 550 10.15 16.46 17.25
CA ALA A 550 9.87 17.65 18.07
C ALA A 550 8.61 18.41 17.60
N TRP A 551 8.36 18.45 16.30
CA TRP A 551 7.16 19.09 15.76
C TRP A 551 5.89 18.32 16.13
N ILE A 552 5.87 17.00 15.96
CA ILE A 552 4.70 16.17 16.27
C ILE A 552 4.46 16.08 17.80
N GLU A 553 5.53 16.14 18.60
CA GLU A 553 5.43 16.24 20.07
C GLU A 553 4.75 17.53 20.51
N GLY A 554 5.09 18.67 19.88
CA GLY A 554 4.40 19.93 20.12
C GLY A 554 2.91 19.87 19.80
N LEU A 555 2.54 19.23 18.68
CA LEU A 555 1.14 19.00 18.30
C LEU A 555 0.41 18.12 19.34
N ALA A 556 1.08 17.09 19.85
CA ALA A 556 0.53 16.23 20.90
C ALA A 556 0.28 17.00 22.20
N ASP A 557 1.24 17.82 22.63
CA ASP A 557 1.13 18.61 23.85
C ASP A 557 -0.01 19.65 23.77
N ASP A 558 -0.19 20.29 22.62
CA ASP A 558 -1.30 21.22 22.37
C ASP A 558 -2.66 20.50 22.49
N LEU A 559 -2.78 19.30 21.93
CA LEU A 559 -4.02 18.50 21.99
C LEU A 559 -4.33 17.96 23.41
N LEU A 560 -3.30 17.73 24.23
CA LEU A 560 -3.47 17.23 25.60
C LEU A 560 -3.76 18.34 26.62
N GLN A 561 -3.52 19.62 26.28
CA GLN A 561 -3.78 20.78 27.12
C GLN A 561 -5.15 21.45 26.86
N GLY A 562 -5.71 21.27 25.68
CA GLY A 562 -7.02 21.80 25.27
C GLY A 562 -8.15 20.85 25.54
#